data_48acaae2567aed059932984a754b21d5
#
_entry.id   48acaae2567aed059932984a754b21d5
#
_cell.length_a   1.000
_cell.length_b   1.000
_cell.length_c   1.000
_cell.angle_alpha   90.00
_cell.angle_beta   90.00
_cell.angle_gamma   90.00
#
_symmetry.space_group_name_H-M   'P 1'
#
loop_
_entity.id
_entity.type
_entity.pdbx_description
1 polymer ?
#
loop_
_entity_poly.entity_id
_entity_poly.type
_entity_poly.pdbx_seq_one_letter_code
_entity_poly.pdbx_strand_id
1 'polypeptide(L)'
;RIEQMKETPLEQTTKIEAQLIEFRRLLHSEPELSEHEFKTQEKIIAKLEEFGIPYRKVGKTSTIATIKGKNAGKTVALRADIDALPINEDLDLDFQSNNPGVMHACGHDAHTTMAMGAAKILNEVKDTFDGEVRIFFQEAEETFEGAKKIVADGGMEGVDAVFGMHNYNTIASGSFYSGPGDLFSGCDTIHV
;
A
#
# COMPACT_ATOMS: atom_id res chain seq x y z
N ARG A 1 12.04 16.34 11.66
CA ARG A 1 13.16 17.14 11.09
C ARG A 1 13.91 16.26 10.11
N ILE A 2 13.78 16.55 8.81
CA ILE A 2 14.48 15.86 7.70
C ILE A 2 16.02 16.08 7.74
N GLU A 3 16.49 17.02 8.57
CA GLU A 3 17.90 17.46 8.65
C GLU A 3 18.91 16.42 9.18
N GLN A 4 18.46 15.24 9.65
CA GLN A 4 19.34 14.19 10.16
C GLN A 4 19.53 13.00 9.21
N MET A 5 18.85 12.96 8.09
CA MET A 5 19.01 11.90 7.10
C MET A 5 20.28 12.18 6.27
N LYS A 6 21.18 11.20 6.18
CA LYS A 6 22.38 11.29 5.33
C LYS A 6 22.05 11.34 3.85
N GLU A 7 20.89 10.84 3.44
CA GLU A 7 20.40 10.75 2.08
C GLU A 7 18.93 11.16 2.04
N THR A 8 18.52 11.78 0.96
CA THR A 8 17.12 12.12 0.72
C THR A 8 16.26 10.87 0.49
N PRO A 9 14.96 10.92 0.74
CA PRO A 9 14.06 9.79 0.41
C PRO A 9 14.15 9.38 -1.07
N LEU A 10 14.37 10.31 -1.99
CA LEU A 10 14.52 10.04 -3.41
C LEU A 10 15.82 9.23 -3.70
N GLU A 11 16.95 9.62 -3.12
CA GLU A 11 18.21 8.87 -3.25
C GLU A 11 18.09 7.45 -2.71
N GLN A 12 17.41 7.28 -1.57
CA GLN A 12 17.15 5.96 -0.99
C GLN A 12 16.23 5.12 -1.89
N THR A 13 15.15 5.72 -2.42
CA THR A 13 14.23 5.03 -3.34
C THR A 13 14.94 4.58 -4.61
N THR A 14 15.80 5.42 -5.18
CA THR A 14 16.58 5.07 -6.39
C THR A 14 17.44 3.81 -6.18
N LYS A 15 17.95 3.58 -4.98
CA LYS A 15 18.76 2.38 -4.67
C LYS A 15 17.95 1.08 -4.67
N ILE A 16 16.66 1.16 -4.38
CA ILE A 16 15.75 0.01 -4.31
C ILE A 16 14.78 -0.05 -5.49
N GLU A 17 14.88 0.85 -6.45
CA GLU A 17 13.95 0.98 -7.58
C GLU A 17 13.76 -0.34 -8.33
N ALA A 18 14.85 -1.04 -8.67
CA ALA A 18 14.78 -2.31 -9.38
C ALA A 18 13.98 -3.37 -8.58
N GLN A 19 14.16 -3.43 -7.26
CA GLN A 19 13.42 -4.34 -6.38
C GLN A 19 11.94 -3.98 -6.32
N LEU A 20 11.62 -2.69 -6.31
CA LEU A 20 10.23 -2.21 -6.32
C LEU A 20 9.55 -2.52 -7.65
N ILE A 21 10.22 -2.32 -8.78
CA ILE A 21 9.71 -2.66 -10.10
C ILE A 21 9.43 -4.18 -10.19
N GLU A 22 10.35 -5.01 -9.73
CA GLU A 22 10.18 -6.47 -9.70
C GLU A 22 8.98 -6.87 -8.82
N PHE A 23 8.87 -6.29 -7.62
CA PHE A 23 7.76 -6.57 -6.71
C PHE A 23 6.42 -6.14 -7.31
N ARG A 24 6.34 -4.95 -7.91
CA ARG A 24 5.14 -4.48 -8.62
C ARG A 24 4.73 -5.43 -9.74
N ARG A 25 5.68 -5.88 -10.56
CA ARG A 25 5.41 -6.81 -11.67
C ARG A 25 4.94 -8.17 -11.18
N LEU A 26 5.51 -8.66 -10.07
CA LEU A 26 5.06 -9.89 -9.42
C LEU A 26 3.61 -9.77 -8.92
N LEU A 27 3.23 -8.67 -8.30
CA LEU A 27 1.85 -8.42 -7.88
C LEU A 27 0.92 -8.34 -9.08
N HIS A 28 1.32 -7.61 -10.11
CA HIS A 28 0.53 -7.41 -11.33
C HIS A 28 0.25 -8.72 -12.07
N SER A 29 1.24 -9.60 -12.16
CA SER A 29 1.11 -10.89 -12.86
C SER A 29 0.28 -11.92 -12.10
N GLU A 30 0.03 -11.72 -10.82
CA GLU A 30 -0.73 -12.65 -9.96
C GLU A 30 -1.81 -11.92 -9.16
N PRO A 31 -2.74 -11.20 -9.83
CA PRO A 31 -3.77 -10.42 -9.17
C PRO A 31 -4.83 -11.32 -8.54
N GLU A 32 -5.40 -10.86 -7.43
CA GLU A 32 -6.47 -11.56 -6.72
C GLU A 32 -7.64 -10.61 -6.45
N LEU A 33 -8.87 -11.12 -6.53
CA LEU A 33 -10.07 -10.34 -6.29
C LEU A 33 -10.24 -9.99 -4.81
N SER A 34 -11.05 -8.96 -4.55
CA SER A 34 -11.47 -8.54 -3.21
C SER A 34 -11.86 -9.73 -2.33
N GLU A 35 -11.38 -9.76 -1.09
CA GLU A 35 -11.56 -10.82 -0.09
C GLU A 35 -10.88 -12.17 -0.42
N HIS A 36 -10.10 -12.25 -1.50
CA HIS A 36 -9.39 -13.46 -1.92
C HIS A 36 -7.89 -13.23 -2.12
N GLU A 37 -7.34 -12.14 -1.60
CA GLU A 37 -5.97 -11.66 -1.75
C GLU A 37 -4.97 -12.45 -0.88
N PHE A 38 -5.14 -13.78 -0.77
CA PHE A 38 -4.33 -14.61 0.13
C PHE A 38 -2.86 -14.67 -0.28
N LYS A 39 -2.58 -14.92 -1.56
CA LYS A 39 -1.21 -14.95 -2.08
C LYS A 39 -0.57 -13.56 -2.10
N THR A 40 -1.37 -12.53 -2.34
CA THR A 40 -0.94 -11.14 -2.26
C THR A 40 -0.52 -10.81 -0.83
N GLN A 41 -1.32 -11.20 0.18
CA GLN A 41 -0.94 -11.08 1.58
C GLN A 41 0.37 -11.82 1.91
N GLU A 42 0.53 -13.05 1.41
CA GLU A 42 1.76 -13.82 1.63
C GLU A 42 2.99 -13.12 1.04
N LYS A 43 2.89 -12.56 -0.17
CA LYS A 43 3.98 -11.79 -0.81
C LYS A 43 4.34 -10.54 0.00
N ILE A 44 3.32 -9.81 0.48
CA ILE A 44 3.51 -8.64 1.34
C ILE A 44 4.22 -9.03 2.63
N ILE A 45 3.77 -10.09 3.29
CA ILE A 45 4.37 -10.60 4.53
C ILE A 45 5.82 -11.01 4.29
N ALA A 46 6.11 -11.75 3.22
CA ALA A 46 7.47 -12.16 2.90
C ALA A 46 8.42 -10.95 2.74
N LYS A 47 7.96 -9.85 2.12
CA LYS A 47 8.75 -8.62 2.02
C LYS A 47 8.90 -7.89 3.34
N LEU A 48 7.89 -7.87 4.19
CA LEU A 48 7.99 -7.30 5.53
C LEU A 48 8.99 -8.07 6.39
N GLU A 49 8.99 -9.41 6.30
CA GLU A 49 9.96 -10.29 6.99
C GLU A 49 11.37 -10.07 6.47
N GLU A 50 11.56 -9.99 5.13
CA GLU A 50 12.85 -9.65 4.51
C GLU A 50 13.42 -8.33 5.05
N PHE A 51 12.55 -7.33 5.27
CA PHE A 51 12.95 -6.01 5.77
C PHE A 51 13.00 -5.93 7.30
N GLY A 52 12.67 -7.01 8.01
CA GLY A 52 12.64 -7.04 9.47
C GLY A 52 11.60 -6.10 10.09
N ILE A 53 10.47 -5.90 9.40
CA ILE A 53 9.38 -5.02 9.83
C ILE A 53 8.31 -5.85 10.53
N PRO A 54 8.00 -5.57 11.81
CA PRO A 54 6.91 -6.23 12.52
C PRO A 54 5.55 -5.98 11.86
N TYR A 55 4.70 -6.99 11.84
CA TYR A 55 3.37 -6.91 11.27
C TYR A 55 2.34 -7.73 12.06
N ARG A 56 1.08 -7.48 11.80
CA ARG A 56 -0.05 -8.34 12.21
C ARG A 56 -1.05 -8.49 11.06
N LYS A 57 -1.68 -9.64 10.96
CA LYS A 57 -2.81 -9.86 10.06
C LYS A 57 -4.08 -9.28 10.68
N VAL A 58 -4.93 -8.71 9.85
CA VAL A 58 -6.24 -8.16 10.23
C VAL A 58 -7.25 -8.46 9.14
N GLY A 59 -8.53 -8.44 9.47
CA GLY A 59 -9.55 -8.84 8.52
C GLY A 59 -9.31 -10.28 8.03
N LYS A 60 -9.49 -10.48 6.74
CA LYS A 60 -9.28 -11.78 6.08
C LYS A 60 -7.90 -11.86 5.42
N THR A 61 -7.51 -10.79 4.70
CA THR A 61 -6.29 -10.71 3.90
C THR A 61 -5.51 -9.41 4.09
N SER A 62 -5.99 -8.50 4.92
CA SER A 62 -5.27 -7.28 5.25
C SER A 62 -4.06 -7.55 6.15
N THR A 63 -3.07 -6.65 6.09
CA THR A 63 -1.88 -6.69 6.93
C THR A 63 -1.55 -5.27 7.42
N ILE A 64 -1.22 -5.14 8.70
CA ILE A 64 -0.73 -3.89 9.29
C ILE A 64 0.72 -4.09 9.69
N ALA A 65 1.63 -3.39 9.03
CA ALA A 65 3.03 -3.29 9.43
C ALA A 65 3.20 -2.11 10.40
N THR A 66 4.14 -2.23 11.35
CA THR A 66 4.37 -1.22 12.38
C THR A 66 5.85 -0.89 12.49
N ILE A 67 6.19 0.38 12.33
CA ILE A 67 7.55 0.91 12.44
C ILE A 67 7.57 1.91 13.60
N LYS A 68 8.31 1.57 14.65
CA LYS A 68 8.46 2.42 15.83
C LYS A 68 9.70 3.27 15.70
N GLY A 69 9.51 4.57 15.84
CA GLY A 69 10.59 5.55 15.95
C GLY A 69 11.35 5.43 17.29
N LYS A 70 12.33 6.32 17.45
CA LYS A 70 13.25 6.30 18.59
C LYS A 70 12.58 6.50 19.95
N ASN A 71 11.63 7.43 20.02
CA ASN A 71 10.93 7.79 21.25
C ASN A 71 9.41 7.74 21.01
N ALA A 72 8.63 7.81 22.09
CA ALA A 72 7.18 7.95 22.01
C ALA A 72 6.80 9.27 21.29
N GLY A 73 5.71 9.25 20.53
CA GLY A 73 5.22 10.39 19.77
C GLY A 73 3.88 10.08 19.11
N LYS A 74 3.55 10.80 18.07
CA LYS A 74 2.33 10.61 17.29
C LYS A 74 2.39 9.33 16.46
N THR A 75 1.21 8.76 16.20
CA THR A 75 1.06 7.64 15.27
C THR A 75 0.43 8.12 13.98
N VAL A 76 1.09 7.87 12.87
CA VAL A 76 0.54 8.12 11.53
C VAL A 76 0.41 6.82 10.76
N ALA A 77 -0.57 6.73 9.85
CA ALA A 77 -0.73 5.57 9.00
C ALA A 77 -0.57 5.95 7.51
N LEU A 78 0.01 5.04 6.74
CA LEU A 78 -0.01 5.04 5.28
C LEU A 78 -0.94 3.90 4.84
N ARG A 79 -1.83 4.16 3.90
CA ARG A 79 -2.79 3.18 3.40
C ARG A 79 -2.51 2.86 1.94
N ALA A 80 -2.45 1.59 1.62
CA ALA A 80 -2.50 1.04 0.26
C ALA A 80 -3.51 -0.10 0.21
N ASP A 81 -4.31 -0.14 -0.83
CA ASP A 81 -5.18 -1.26 -1.19
C ASP A 81 -4.38 -2.34 -1.92
N ILE A 82 -4.91 -3.58 -1.93
CA ILE A 82 -4.18 -4.73 -2.45
C ILE A 82 -4.99 -5.61 -3.41
N ASP A 83 -6.29 -5.37 -3.57
CA ASP A 83 -7.19 -6.17 -4.39
C ASP A 83 -7.18 -5.77 -5.87
N ALA A 84 -7.67 -6.66 -6.73
CA ALA A 84 -7.78 -6.49 -8.16
C ALA A 84 -9.24 -6.58 -8.62
N LEU A 85 -9.48 -6.24 -9.89
CA LEU A 85 -10.80 -6.17 -10.50
C LEU A 85 -11.08 -7.39 -11.42
N PRO A 86 -12.36 -7.79 -11.57
CA PRO A 86 -12.78 -8.85 -12.49
C PRO A 86 -12.79 -8.35 -13.94
N ILE A 87 -11.62 -8.02 -14.46
CA ILE A 87 -11.40 -7.45 -15.80
C ILE A 87 -10.37 -8.30 -16.55
N ASN A 88 -10.59 -8.61 -17.82
CA ASN A 88 -9.56 -9.20 -18.67
C ASN A 88 -8.48 -8.15 -18.98
N GLU A 89 -7.24 -8.54 -18.88
CA GLU A 89 -6.14 -7.73 -19.34
C GLU A 89 -5.86 -8.01 -20.81
N ASP A 90 -6.05 -6.98 -21.65
CA ASP A 90 -5.82 -7.06 -23.11
C ASP A 90 -4.49 -6.40 -23.52
N LEU A 91 -3.59 -6.18 -22.57
CA LEU A 91 -2.28 -5.59 -22.80
C LEU A 91 -1.24 -6.70 -23.05
N ASP A 92 -0.38 -6.50 -24.05
CA ASP A 92 0.75 -7.40 -24.34
C ASP A 92 1.97 -6.94 -23.51
N LEU A 93 2.05 -7.44 -22.28
CA LEU A 93 3.11 -7.10 -21.32
C LEU A 93 3.84 -8.37 -20.86
N ASP A 94 5.16 -8.26 -20.67
CA ASP A 94 5.97 -9.36 -20.11
C ASP A 94 5.53 -9.82 -18.71
N PHE A 95 4.78 -8.98 -18.01
CA PHE A 95 4.24 -9.21 -16.67
C PHE A 95 2.70 -9.17 -16.61
N GLN A 96 2.05 -9.42 -17.74
CA GLN A 96 0.60 -9.53 -17.83
C GLN A 96 0.03 -10.51 -16.81
N SER A 97 -1.22 -10.29 -16.40
CA SER A 97 -1.94 -11.18 -15.48
C SER A 97 -1.94 -12.64 -15.96
N ASN A 98 -1.52 -13.53 -15.07
CA ASN A 98 -1.63 -14.98 -15.25
C ASN A 98 -3.01 -15.53 -14.84
N ASN A 99 -3.89 -14.69 -14.32
CA ASN A 99 -5.24 -15.05 -13.87
C ASN A 99 -6.29 -14.53 -14.86
N PRO A 100 -6.76 -15.34 -15.81
CA PRO A 100 -7.76 -14.91 -16.80
C PRO A 100 -8.96 -14.28 -16.11
N GLY A 101 -9.39 -13.10 -16.59
CA GLY A 101 -10.53 -12.38 -16.04
C GLY A 101 -10.24 -11.57 -14.79
N VAL A 102 -8.98 -11.46 -14.37
CA VAL A 102 -8.58 -10.66 -13.19
C VAL A 102 -7.39 -9.77 -13.55
N MET A 103 -7.45 -8.50 -13.23
CA MET A 103 -6.39 -7.52 -13.54
C MET A 103 -6.28 -6.46 -12.44
N HIS A 104 -5.07 -6.01 -12.14
CA HIS A 104 -4.84 -4.78 -11.36
C HIS A 104 -5.13 -3.52 -12.20
N ALA A 105 -6.39 -3.36 -12.66
CA ALA A 105 -6.79 -2.26 -13.52
C ALA A 105 -6.90 -0.91 -12.79
N CYS A 106 -7.08 -0.92 -11.46
CA CYS A 106 -7.07 0.27 -10.61
C CYS A 106 -5.67 0.67 -10.14
N GLY A 107 -4.67 -0.21 -10.31
CA GLY A 107 -3.27 0.07 -9.97
C GLY A 107 -2.88 -0.17 -8.51
N HIS A 108 -3.64 -1.01 -7.81
CA HIS A 108 -3.36 -1.35 -6.40
C HIS A 108 -2.03 -2.10 -6.22
N ASP A 109 -1.52 -2.76 -7.24
CA ASP A 109 -0.16 -3.30 -7.30
C ASP A 109 0.91 -2.21 -7.16
N ALA A 110 0.69 -1.05 -7.78
CA ALA A 110 1.56 0.10 -7.63
C ALA A 110 1.42 0.75 -6.24
N HIS A 111 0.18 0.87 -5.71
CA HIS A 111 -0.05 1.41 -4.37
C HIS A 111 0.63 0.55 -3.30
N THR A 112 0.45 -0.77 -3.36
CA THR A 112 1.12 -1.74 -2.48
C THR A 112 2.63 -1.61 -2.55
N THR A 113 3.18 -1.49 -3.76
CA THR A 113 4.63 -1.35 -3.97
C THR A 113 5.17 -0.04 -3.41
N MET A 114 4.47 1.08 -3.62
CA MET A 114 4.87 2.38 -3.06
C MET A 114 4.86 2.34 -1.53
N ALA A 115 3.83 1.75 -0.93
CA ALA A 115 3.74 1.59 0.52
C ALA A 115 4.85 0.67 1.07
N MET A 116 5.20 -0.41 0.36
CA MET A 116 6.30 -1.30 0.72
C MET A 116 7.66 -0.59 0.65
N GLY A 117 7.90 0.21 -0.40
CA GLY A 117 9.10 1.04 -0.51
C GLY A 117 9.21 2.06 0.63
N ALA A 118 8.11 2.73 0.94
CA ALA A 118 8.05 3.65 2.08
C ALA A 118 8.32 2.94 3.41
N ALA A 119 7.74 1.74 3.61
CA ALA A 119 7.97 0.93 4.80
C ALA A 119 9.45 0.59 4.98
N LYS A 120 10.12 0.15 3.90
CA LYS A 120 11.56 -0.16 3.93
C LYS A 120 12.40 1.06 4.33
N ILE A 121 12.21 2.19 3.66
CA ILE A 121 12.96 3.43 3.92
C ILE A 121 12.71 3.92 5.34
N LEU A 122 11.45 3.97 5.78
CA LEU A 122 11.10 4.40 7.14
C LEU A 122 11.71 3.49 8.22
N ASN A 123 11.76 2.17 7.98
CA ASN A 123 12.40 1.25 8.90
C ASN A 123 13.92 1.45 8.99
N GLU A 124 14.57 1.81 7.88
CA GLU A 124 16.01 2.11 7.87
C GLU A 124 16.37 3.40 8.62
N VAL A 125 15.44 4.37 8.64
CA VAL A 125 15.66 5.67 9.29
C VAL A 125 14.88 5.82 10.61
N LYS A 126 14.32 4.75 11.17
CA LYS A 126 13.43 4.80 12.34
C LYS A 126 14.04 5.49 13.57
N ASP A 127 15.36 5.44 13.72
CA ASP A 127 16.05 6.10 14.82
C ASP A 127 16.19 7.63 14.65
N THR A 128 15.69 8.18 13.52
CA THR A 128 15.75 9.62 13.21
C THR A 128 14.43 10.35 13.49
N PHE A 129 13.37 9.64 13.82
CA PHE A 129 12.06 10.23 14.15
C PHE A 129 11.48 9.66 15.44
N ASP A 130 10.49 10.35 16.00
CA ASP A 130 9.71 9.91 17.15
C ASP A 130 8.31 9.48 16.71
N GLY A 131 7.66 8.63 17.52
CA GLY A 131 6.31 8.13 17.25
C GLY A 131 6.29 6.81 16.50
N GLU A 132 5.20 6.53 15.82
CA GLU A 132 4.94 5.26 15.15
C GLU A 132 4.40 5.50 13.75
N VAL A 133 4.84 4.72 12.77
CA VAL A 133 4.23 4.64 11.44
C VAL A 133 3.61 3.27 11.26
N ARG A 134 2.31 3.23 10.95
CA ARG A 134 1.61 2.02 10.52
C ARG A 134 1.45 2.03 9.01
N ILE A 135 1.66 0.89 8.38
CA ILE A 135 1.37 0.71 6.95
C ILE A 135 0.19 -0.25 6.85
N PHE A 136 -0.93 0.22 6.32
CA PHE A 136 -2.12 -0.59 6.07
C PHE A 136 -2.06 -1.13 4.65
N PHE A 137 -1.89 -2.44 4.50
CA PHE A 137 -2.13 -3.16 3.27
C PHE A 137 -3.56 -3.68 3.34
N GLN A 138 -4.47 -2.93 2.74
CA GLN A 138 -5.92 -3.10 2.89
C GLN A 138 -6.50 -3.99 1.81
N GLU A 139 -7.22 -5.04 2.22
CA GLU A 139 -8.04 -5.88 1.36
C GLU A 139 -9.30 -5.15 0.86
N ALA A 140 -9.95 -5.70 -0.17
CA ALA A 140 -11.35 -5.45 -0.50
C ALA A 140 -11.74 -3.95 -0.57
N GLU A 141 -10.92 -3.15 -1.25
CA GLU A 141 -11.23 -1.74 -1.50
C GLU A 141 -12.40 -1.63 -2.47
N GLU A 142 -12.38 -2.40 -3.54
CA GLU A 142 -13.35 -2.37 -4.63
C GLU A 142 -14.78 -2.84 -4.22
N THR A 143 -14.87 -3.46 -3.04
CA THR A 143 -16.15 -3.84 -2.41
C THR A 143 -16.50 -3.01 -1.18
N PHE A 144 -15.68 -2.01 -0.83
CA PHE A 144 -15.86 -1.11 0.33
C PHE A 144 -15.88 -1.79 1.70
N GLU A 145 -15.33 -3.01 1.81
CA GLU A 145 -15.36 -3.79 3.05
C GLU A 145 -14.04 -3.76 3.83
N GLY A 146 -12.90 -3.61 3.15
CA GLY A 146 -11.60 -3.77 3.80
C GLY A 146 -11.28 -2.71 4.85
N ALA A 147 -11.60 -1.45 4.60
CA ALA A 147 -11.38 -0.38 5.58
C ALA A 147 -12.19 -0.60 6.86
N LYS A 148 -13.44 -1.08 6.75
CA LYS A 148 -14.30 -1.41 7.89
C LYS A 148 -13.67 -2.49 8.76
N LYS A 149 -13.06 -3.51 8.15
CA LYS A 149 -12.38 -4.61 8.87
C LYS A 149 -11.14 -4.10 9.61
N ILE A 150 -10.31 -3.25 8.98
CA ILE A 150 -9.16 -2.62 9.65
C ILE A 150 -9.62 -1.82 10.88
N VAL A 151 -10.69 -1.04 10.74
CA VAL A 151 -11.25 -0.27 11.87
C VAL A 151 -11.77 -1.20 12.97
N ALA A 152 -12.56 -2.23 12.61
CA ALA A 152 -13.11 -3.19 13.55
C ALA A 152 -12.04 -3.96 14.33
N ASP A 153 -10.91 -4.25 13.69
CA ASP A 153 -9.75 -4.93 14.32
C ASP A 153 -8.78 -3.97 15.03
N GLY A 154 -9.24 -2.75 15.34
CA GLY A 154 -8.48 -1.76 16.10
C GLY A 154 -7.28 -1.15 15.34
N GLY A 155 -7.25 -1.24 14.01
CA GLY A 155 -6.14 -0.69 13.20
C GLY A 155 -5.99 0.82 13.37
N MET A 156 -7.10 1.52 13.59
CA MET A 156 -7.15 2.96 13.77
C MET A 156 -6.94 3.44 15.21
N GLU A 157 -6.85 2.52 16.17
CA GLU A 157 -6.67 2.93 17.58
C GLU A 157 -5.36 3.69 17.78
N GLY A 158 -5.48 4.92 18.32
CA GLY A 158 -4.33 5.80 18.56
C GLY A 158 -3.68 6.40 17.32
N VAL A 159 -4.26 6.25 16.12
CA VAL A 159 -3.78 6.89 14.90
C VAL A 159 -4.22 8.35 14.85
N ASP A 160 -3.24 9.26 14.74
CA ASP A 160 -3.48 10.71 14.67
C ASP A 160 -3.84 11.18 13.26
N ALA A 161 -3.30 10.53 12.22
CA ALA A 161 -3.57 10.86 10.83
C ALA A 161 -3.34 9.67 9.91
N VAL A 162 -4.10 9.59 8.81
CA VAL A 162 -3.94 8.58 7.74
C VAL A 162 -3.65 9.29 6.43
N PHE A 163 -2.69 8.76 5.68
CA PHE A 163 -2.34 9.20 4.34
C PHE A 163 -2.56 8.04 3.36
N GLY A 164 -3.10 8.37 2.18
CA GLY A 164 -3.24 7.45 1.07
C GLY A 164 -2.87 8.14 -0.23
N MET A 165 -2.50 7.37 -1.24
CA MET A 165 -2.24 7.86 -2.59
C MET A 165 -3.00 6.99 -3.57
N HIS A 166 -3.39 7.58 -4.69
CA HIS A 166 -3.95 6.85 -5.82
C HIS A 166 -3.24 7.29 -7.11
N ASN A 167 -2.85 6.32 -7.94
CA ASN A 167 -2.33 6.62 -9.26
C ASN A 167 -3.48 6.99 -10.22
N TYR A 168 -3.25 7.95 -11.08
CA TYR A 168 -4.21 8.41 -12.08
C TYR A 168 -3.56 8.44 -13.46
N ASN A 169 -4.21 7.83 -14.46
CA ASN A 169 -3.72 7.77 -15.84
C ASN A 169 -3.79 9.13 -16.56
N THR A 170 -4.53 10.10 -16.03
CA THR A 170 -4.65 11.45 -16.59
C THR A 170 -3.67 12.46 -16.01
N ILE A 171 -2.91 12.07 -15.00
CA ILE A 171 -1.86 12.91 -14.39
C ILE A 171 -0.51 12.54 -15.03
N ALA A 172 0.25 13.54 -15.48
CA ALA A 172 1.55 13.31 -16.09
C ALA A 172 2.52 12.64 -15.11
N SER A 173 3.31 11.69 -15.61
CA SER A 173 4.34 11.00 -14.80
C SER A 173 5.30 12.00 -14.14
N GLY A 174 5.62 11.78 -12.88
CA GLY A 174 6.43 12.68 -12.07
C GLY A 174 5.69 13.85 -11.45
N SER A 175 4.38 13.95 -11.68
CA SER A 175 3.49 14.94 -11.05
C SER A 175 2.57 14.27 -10.05
N PHE A 176 2.14 15.01 -9.02
CA PHE A 176 1.07 14.59 -8.13
C PHE A 176 0.19 15.77 -7.76
N TYR A 177 -1.04 15.48 -7.38
CA TYR A 177 -2.02 16.46 -6.94
C TYR A 177 -2.36 16.21 -5.47
N SER A 178 -2.42 17.28 -4.69
CA SER A 178 -2.90 17.26 -3.32
C SER A 178 -3.53 18.63 -3.01
N GLY A 179 -4.59 18.66 -2.22
CA GLY A 179 -5.26 19.90 -1.86
C GLY A 179 -6.13 19.74 -0.63
N PRO A 180 -6.56 20.84 0.00
CA PRO A 180 -7.54 20.80 1.06
C PRO A 180 -8.94 20.48 0.51
N GLY A 181 -9.77 19.83 1.34
CA GLY A 181 -11.14 19.45 1.01
C GLY A 181 -11.28 18.03 0.45
N ASP A 182 -12.45 17.74 -0.12
CA ASP A 182 -12.76 16.43 -0.65
C ASP A 182 -12.03 16.19 -1.97
N LEU A 183 -11.27 15.10 -2.06
CA LEU A 183 -10.53 14.69 -3.25
C LEU A 183 -11.21 13.54 -3.98
N PHE A 184 -12.00 12.72 -3.28
CA PHE A 184 -12.68 11.54 -3.81
C PHE A 184 -14.19 11.63 -3.58
N SER A 185 -14.95 11.01 -4.48
CA SER A 185 -16.41 10.95 -4.38
C SER A 185 -16.86 9.87 -3.41
N GLY A 186 -18.08 10.01 -2.87
CA GLY A 186 -18.83 8.91 -2.30
C GLY A 186 -19.36 7.99 -3.39
N CYS A 187 -19.68 6.75 -3.04
CA CYS A 187 -20.27 5.78 -3.95
C CYS A 187 -21.52 5.16 -3.31
N ASP A 188 -22.62 5.09 -4.10
CA ASP A 188 -23.84 4.38 -3.76
C ASP A 188 -24.13 3.31 -4.83
N THR A 189 -24.48 2.11 -4.40
CA THR A 189 -24.91 1.03 -5.30
C THR A 189 -26.43 0.95 -5.35
N ILE A 190 -27.01 1.08 -6.52
CA ILE A 190 -28.46 0.96 -6.75
C ILE A 190 -28.71 -0.35 -7.52
N HIS A 191 -29.48 -1.25 -6.91
CA HIS A 191 -29.98 -2.45 -7.57
C HIS A 191 -31.39 -2.18 -8.11
N VAL A 192 -31.61 -2.40 -9.41
CA VAL A 192 -32.89 -2.23 -10.10
C VAL A 192 -33.44 -3.57 -10.55
#